data_53bcc1f677ca3c47848c57fa7c14f1e2
#
_entry.id   53bcc1f677ca3c47848c57fa7c14f1e2
#
_cell.length_a   1.000
_cell.length_b   1.000
_cell.length_c   1.000
_cell.angle_alpha   90.00
_cell.angle_beta   90.00
_cell.angle_gamma   90.00
#
_symmetry.space_group_name_H-M   'P 1'
#
loop_
_entity.id
_entity.type
_entity.pdbx_description
1 polymer ?
#
loop_
_entity_poly.entity_id
_entity_poly.type
_entity_poly.pdbx_seq_one_letter_code
_entity_poly.pdbx_strand_id
1 'polypeptide(L)'
;MSQNLDHVAIRVKDMDRAIDYYLDLGLTLEWESPDWSYFEEGIALLGPGYNRADPHVAFYLETHEELKKKWKELMDMGYSCNRPYKHRDGTVSFYTRDPEGNQLEFICQD
;
A
#
# COMPACT_ATOMS: atom_id res chain seq x y z
N MET A 1 -18.47 2.27 9.86
CA MET A 1 -17.98 2.07 8.50
C MET A 1 -16.62 1.40 8.54
N SER A 2 -16.49 0.29 7.88
CA SER A 2 -15.23 -0.44 7.86
C SER A 2 -14.38 -0.01 6.68
N GLN A 3 -13.07 -0.06 6.86
CA GLN A 3 -12.12 0.16 5.80
C GLN A 3 -11.56 -1.18 5.39
N ASN A 4 -11.50 -1.41 4.08
CA ASN A 4 -11.05 -2.69 3.56
C ASN A 4 -9.56 -2.65 3.26
N LEU A 5 -8.87 -3.67 3.69
CA LEU A 5 -7.46 -3.81 3.42
C LEU A 5 -7.25 -4.06 1.93
N ASP A 6 -6.38 -3.27 1.30
CA ASP A 6 -6.03 -3.44 -0.11
C ASP A 6 -4.75 -4.26 -0.24
N HIS A 7 -3.70 -3.84 0.43
CA HIS A 7 -2.45 -4.59 0.41
C HIS A 7 -1.56 -4.22 1.59
N VAL A 8 -0.56 -5.05 1.82
CA VAL A 8 0.52 -4.79 2.78
C VAL A 8 1.82 -4.87 2.00
N ALA A 9 2.64 -3.84 2.09
CA ALA A 9 3.94 -3.80 1.44
C ALA A 9 5.04 -3.96 2.50
N ILE A 10 5.93 -4.92 2.30
CA ILE A 10 7.01 -5.20 3.24
C ILE A 10 8.34 -5.25 2.52
N ARG A 11 9.40 -4.86 3.23
CA ARG A 11 10.76 -4.87 2.68
C ARG A 11 11.39 -6.24 2.83
N VAL A 12 12.01 -6.74 1.76
CA VAL A 12 12.73 -8.00 1.79
C VAL A 12 14.16 -7.77 1.30
N LYS A 13 15.09 -8.54 1.81
CA LYS A 13 16.50 -8.44 1.42
C LYS A 13 16.83 -9.35 0.24
N ASP A 14 16.15 -10.48 0.15
CA ASP A 14 16.36 -11.49 -0.88
C ASP A 14 15.02 -11.78 -1.52
N MET A 15 14.79 -11.20 -2.71
CA MET A 15 13.49 -11.29 -3.37
C MET A 15 13.13 -12.74 -3.74
N ASP A 16 14.08 -13.47 -4.32
CA ASP A 16 13.80 -14.84 -4.75
C ASP A 16 13.42 -15.74 -3.57
N ARG A 17 14.14 -15.60 -2.49
CA ARG A 17 13.88 -16.41 -1.30
C ARG A 17 12.54 -16.04 -0.67
N ALA A 18 12.21 -14.74 -0.66
CA ALA A 18 10.93 -14.28 -0.12
C ALA A 18 9.78 -14.80 -0.97
N ILE A 19 9.91 -14.73 -2.29
CA ILE A 19 8.88 -15.24 -3.19
C ILE A 19 8.63 -16.74 -2.93
N ASP A 20 9.71 -17.52 -2.83
CA ASP A 20 9.60 -18.95 -2.56
C ASP A 20 8.84 -19.21 -1.27
N TYR A 21 9.13 -18.43 -0.23
CA TYR A 21 8.46 -18.59 1.06
C TYR A 21 6.95 -18.36 0.94
N TYR A 22 6.55 -17.27 0.27
CA TYR A 22 5.13 -16.96 0.15
C TYR A 22 4.40 -17.91 -0.78
N LEU A 23 5.07 -18.43 -1.79
CA LEU A 23 4.49 -19.49 -2.63
C LEU A 23 4.27 -20.75 -1.79
N ASP A 24 5.22 -21.11 -0.94
CA ASP A 24 5.08 -22.28 -0.06
C ASP A 24 3.91 -22.11 0.92
N LEU A 25 3.61 -20.87 1.32
CA LEU A 25 2.44 -20.61 2.15
C LEU A 25 1.12 -20.77 1.40
N GLY A 26 1.18 -20.87 0.08
CA GLY A 26 -0.02 -21.02 -0.74
C GLY A 26 -0.53 -19.75 -1.39
N LEU A 27 0.25 -18.66 -1.33
CA LEU A 27 -0.15 -17.43 -2.00
C LEU A 27 0.10 -17.54 -3.51
N THR A 28 -0.61 -16.71 -4.26
CA THR A 28 -0.59 -16.72 -5.72
C THR A 28 0.19 -15.52 -6.25
N LEU A 29 1.31 -15.79 -6.90
CA LEU A 29 2.16 -14.73 -7.46
C LEU A 29 1.47 -14.11 -8.67
N GLU A 30 1.34 -12.80 -8.66
CA GLU A 30 0.74 -12.05 -9.75
C GLU A 30 1.77 -11.30 -10.58
N TRP A 31 2.79 -10.75 -9.92
CA TRP A 31 3.85 -10.00 -10.59
C TRP A 31 5.18 -10.24 -9.90
N GLU A 32 6.21 -10.37 -10.71
CA GLU A 32 7.57 -10.61 -10.20
C GLU A 32 8.58 -9.71 -10.89
N SER A 33 9.44 -9.06 -10.11
CA SER A 33 10.59 -8.33 -10.62
C SER A 33 11.63 -8.24 -9.50
N PRO A 34 12.89 -7.90 -9.83
CA PRO A 34 13.91 -7.74 -8.77
C PRO A 34 13.57 -6.61 -7.81
N ASP A 35 12.85 -5.59 -8.27
CA ASP A 35 12.55 -4.42 -7.46
C ASP A 35 11.32 -4.59 -6.60
N TRP A 36 10.27 -5.20 -7.14
CA TRP A 36 9.06 -5.46 -6.35
C TRP A 36 8.27 -6.60 -6.96
N SER A 37 7.52 -7.28 -6.11
CA SER A 37 6.67 -8.40 -6.52
C SER A 37 5.35 -8.31 -5.80
N TYR A 38 4.31 -8.90 -6.36
CA TYR A 38 2.97 -8.77 -5.82
C TYR A 38 2.23 -10.10 -5.88
N PHE A 39 1.56 -10.42 -4.77
CA PHE A 39 0.71 -11.61 -4.65
C PHE A 39 -0.76 -11.19 -4.67
N GLU A 40 -1.60 -11.99 -5.31
CA GLU A 40 -3.03 -11.69 -5.44
C GLU A 40 -3.73 -11.44 -4.11
N GLU A 41 -3.23 -12.08 -3.06
CA GLU A 41 -3.81 -11.94 -1.72
C GLU A 41 -3.52 -10.60 -1.06
N GLY A 42 -2.75 -9.74 -1.73
CA GLY A 42 -2.51 -8.40 -1.23
C GLY A 42 -1.19 -8.21 -0.50
N ILE A 43 -0.20 -9.04 -0.77
CA ILE A 43 1.14 -8.87 -0.24
C ILE A 43 2.04 -8.31 -1.35
N ALA A 44 2.67 -7.17 -1.08
CA ALA A 44 3.67 -6.60 -1.98
C ALA A 44 5.04 -6.71 -1.32
N LEU A 45 6.02 -7.20 -2.07
CA LEU A 45 7.41 -7.33 -1.60
C LEU A 45 8.24 -6.24 -2.25
N LEU A 46 8.91 -5.44 -1.42
CA LEU A 46 9.78 -4.36 -1.88
C LEU A 46 11.22 -4.83 -1.77
N GLY A 47 11.90 -4.94 -2.91
CA GLY A 47 13.28 -5.40 -2.96
C GLY A 47 14.28 -4.38 -2.43
N PRO A 48 15.54 -4.77 -2.25
CA PRO A 48 16.54 -3.88 -1.65
C PRO A 48 16.76 -2.58 -2.42
N GLY A 49 16.60 -2.61 -3.74
CA GLY A 49 16.82 -1.43 -4.56
C GLY A 49 15.60 -0.56 -4.78
N TYR A 50 14.46 -0.97 -4.25
CA TYR A 50 13.23 -0.22 -4.48
C TYR A 50 13.11 0.92 -3.48
N ASN A 51 13.07 2.15 -3.98
CA ASN A 51 13.05 3.33 -3.11
C ASN A 51 11.87 4.27 -3.37
N ARG A 52 10.86 3.82 -4.13
CA ARG A 52 9.68 4.63 -4.44
C ARG A 52 8.63 4.60 -3.35
N ALA A 53 8.67 3.61 -2.49
CA ALA A 53 7.74 3.49 -1.39
C ALA A 53 8.40 2.81 -0.21
N ASP A 54 7.97 3.19 0.98
CA ASP A 54 8.36 2.52 2.21
C ASP A 54 7.36 1.40 2.50
N PRO A 55 7.69 0.46 3.39
CA PRO A 55 6.70 -0.52 3.85
C PRO A 55 5.46 0.19 4.37
N HIS A 56 4.29 -0.34 4.03
CA HIS A 56 3.03 0.30 4.42
C HIS A 56 1.87 -0.68 4.37
N VAL A 57 0.78 -0.28 5.01
CA VAL A 57 -0.50 -0.97 4.95
C VAL A 57 -1.45 -0.06 4.18
N ALA A 58 -2.13 -0.60 3.18
CA ALA A 58 -3.03 0.20 2.35
C ALA A 58 -4.47 -0.26 2.53
N PHE A 59 -5.36 0.72 2.66
CA PHE A 59 -6.81 0.49 2.70
C PHE A 59 -7.43 1.11 1.45
N TYR A 60 -8.41 0.43 0.85
CA TYR A 60 -9.05 0.99 -0.32
C TYR A 60 -10.39 1.62 0.03
N LEU A 61 -10.75 2.64 -0.73
CA LEU A 61 -12.04 3.29 -0.68
C LEU A 61 -12.65 3.22 -2.07
N GLU A 62 -13.97 3.22 -2.15
CA GLU A 62 -14.63 2.95 -3.42
C GLU A 62 -14.68 4.16 -4.35
N THR A 63 -14.71 5.37 -3.82
CA THR A 63 -14.85 6.57 -4.64
C THR A 63 -13.84 7.63 -4.25
N HIS A 64 -13.57 8.54 -5.20
CA HIS A 64 -12.72 9.70 -4.95
C HIS A 64 -13.29 10.59 -3.85
N GLU A 65 -14.62 10.69 -3.78
CA GLU A 65 -15.27 11.49 -2.76
C GLU A 65 -15.00 10.93 -1.37
N GLU A 66 -15.09 9.61 -1.22
CA GLU A 66 -14.77 8.96 0.05
C GLU A 66 -13.31 9.16 0.43
N LEU A 67 -12.42 9.11 -0.54
CA LEU A 67 -11.00 9.33 -0.30
C LEU A 67 -10.75 10.75 0.21
N LYS A 68 -11.32 11.74 -0.45
CA LYS A 68 -11.19 13.14 -0.03
C LYS A 68 -11.79 13.38 1.34
N LYS A 69 -12.92 12.73 1.60
CA LYS A 69 -13.57 12.85 2.91
C LYS A 69 -12.68 12.28 4.01
N LYS A 70 -12.09 11.13 3.78
CA LYS A 70 -11.17 10.52 4.74
C LYS A 70 -9.97 11.40 4.98
N TRP A 71 -9.41 11.96 3.91
CA TRP A 71 -8.27 12.88 4.01
C TRP A 71 -8.61 14.08 4.88
N LYS A 72 -9.75 14.71 4.65
CA LYS A 72 -10.18 15.86 5.44
C LYS A 72 -10.41 15.50 6.90
N GLU A 73 -11.05 14.35 7.14
CA GLU A 73 -11.30 13.89 8.50
C GLU A 73 -10.01 13.74 9.29
N LEU A 74 -9.01 13.11 8.67
CA LEU A 74 -7.72 12.90 9.33
C LEU A 74 -6.98 14.21 9.56
N MET A 75 -7.01 15.10 8.58
CA MET A 75 -6.40 16.42 8.73
C MET A 75 -7.06 17.21 9.85
N ASP A 76 -8.39 17.16 9.92
CA ASP A 76 -9.14 17.85 10.98
C ASP A 76 -8.83 17.29 12.36
N MET A 77 -8.50 16.02 12.45
CA MET A 77 -8.09 15.39 13.70
C MET A 77 -6.66 15.73 14.10
N GLY A 78 -5.92 16.43 13.22
CA GLY A 78 -4.55 16.82 13.50
C GLY A 78 -3.49 15.86 12.98
N TYR A 79 -3.87 14.84 12.23
CA TYR A 79 -2.90 13.91 11.66
C TYR A 79 -2.29 14.48 10.40
N SER A 80 -1.02 14.17 10.18
CA SER A 80 -0.29 14.67 9.02
C SER A 80 -0.54 13.75 7.84
N CYS A 81 -1.08 14.28 6.76
CA CYS A 81 -1.35 13.53 5.53
C CYS A 81 -0.81 14.31 4.35
N ASN A 82 -0.24 13.59 3.38
CA ASN A 82 0.11 14.29 2.15
C ASN A 82 -1.17 14.52 1.34
N ARG A 83 -1.07 15.35 0.30
CA ARG A 83 -2.22 15.65 -0.53
C ARG A 83 -2.54 14.46 -1.44
N PRO A 84 -3.82 14.11 -1.63
CA PRO A 84 -4.17 13.05 -2.58
C PRO A 84 -3.63 13.35 -3.97
N TYR A 85 -3.10 12.34 -4.64
CA TYR A 85 -2.58 12.50 -6.00
C TYR A 85 -2.87 11.26 -6.84
N LYS A 86 -2.86 11.46 -8.15
CA LYS A 86 -3.17 10.42 -9.11
C LYS A 86 -1.91 9.73 -9.58
N HIS A 87 -1.92 8.40 -9.54
CA HIS A 87 -0.81 7.57 -10.02
C HIS A 87 -0.94 7.32 -11.52
N ARG A 88 0.12 6.79 -12.11
CA ARG A 88 0.13 6.48 -13.54
C ARG A 88 -0.97 5.51 -13.96
N ASP A 89 -1.30 4.57 -13.09
CA ASP A 89 -2.32 3.55 -13.38
C ASP A 89 -3.74 4.06 -13.17
N GLY A 90 -3.91 5.34 -12.85
CA GLY A 90 -5.22 5.93 -12.65
C GLY A 90 -5.74 5.91 -11.22
N THR A 91 -5.07 5.18 -10.35
CA THR A 91 -5.49 5.19 -8.94
C THR A 91 -5.13 6.51 -8.28
N VAL A 92 -5.87 6.86 -7.24
CA VAL A 92 -5.61 8.07 -6.45
C VAL A 92 -5.36 7.63 -5.01
N SER A 93 -4.35 8.19 -4.38
CA SER A 93 -4.06 7.82 -2.99
C SER A 93 -3.48 8.98 -2.21
N PHE A 94 -3.48 8.82 -0.89
CA PHE A 94 -2.70 9.67 0.00
C PHE A 94 -2.11 8.81 1.11
N TYR A 95 -1.08 9.35 1.77
CA TYR A 95 -0.38 8.65 2.83
C TYR A 95 -0.47 9.42 4.12
N THR A 96 -0.47 8.67 5.23
CA THR A 96 -0.37 9.23 6.57
C THR A 96 0.50 8.28 7.39
N ARG A 97 0.76 8.63 8.64
CA ARG A 97 1.52 7.77 9.54
C ARG A 97 0.79 7.61 10.85
N ASP A 98 0.89 6.42 11.44
CA ASP A 98 0.32 6.20 12.76
C ASP A 98 1.25 6.83 13.81
N PRO A 99 0.85 6.83 15.11
CA PRO A 99 1.69 7.45 16.15
C PRO A 99 3.08 6.85 16.29
N GLU A 100 3.29 5.63 15.84
CA GLU A 100 4.59 4.96 15.89
C GLU A 100 5.41 5.15 14.62
N GLY A 101 4.90 5.91 13.66
CA GLY A 101 5.61 6.20 12.44
C GLY A 101 5.38 5.22 11.30
N ASN A 102 4.48 4.26 11.47
CA ASN A 102 4.18 3.31 10.40
C ASN A 102 3.35 3.97 9.32
N GLN A 103 3.74 3.75 8.06
CA GLN A 103 3.07 4.38 6.94
C GLN A 103 1.78 3.66 6.58
N LEU A 104 0.74 4.45 6.36
CA LEU A 104 -0.56 3.96 5.90
C LEU A 104 -0.90 4.66 4.60
N GLU A 105 -1.56 3.92 3.71
CA GLU A 105 -2.02 4.47 2.45
C GLU A 105 -3.53 4.28 2.34
N PHE A 106 -4.23 5.29 1.83
CA PHE A 106 -5.63 5.16 1.44
C PHE A 106 -5.67 5.31 -0.07
N ILE A 107 -6.24 4.34 -0.76
CA ILE A 107 -6.19 4.27 -2.22
C ILE A 107 -7.57 4.03 -2.80
N CYS A 108 -7.81 4.62 -3.96
CA CYS A 108 -9.05 4.48 -4.70
C CYS A 108 -8.74 4.15 -6.15
N GLN A 109 -9.40 3.13 -6.68
CA GLN A 109 -9.16 2.63 -8.03
C GLN A 109 -9.74 3.54 -9.10
N ASP A 110 -10.77 4.24 -8.77
CA ASP A 110 -11.52 4.98 -9.76
C ASP A 110 -10.88 6.34 -10.04
#